data_0c9c2a03022d1ab8988fb1d032770bb8
#
_entry.id   0c9c2a03022d1ab8988fb1d032770bb8
#
_cell.length_a   1.000
_cell.length_b   1.000
_cell.length_c   1.000
_cell.angle_alpha   90.00
_cell.angle_beta   90.00
_cell.angle_gamma   90.00
#
_symmetry.space_group_name_H-M   'P 1'
#
loop_
_entity.id
_entity.type
_entity.pdbx_description
1 polymer ?
#
loop_
_entity_poly.entity_id
_entity_poly.type
_entity_poly.pdbx_seq_one_letter_code
_entity_poly.pdbx_strand_id
1 'polypeptide(L)'
;MRDLPSDGVLAGNLAGTTINPGVYTNASSVKIEGGDLTLDALGDANAVFVFQIGSTLTVGGPGAAFPQSIILAGGAQAKNVFWQVGTAATINAGGGETMEGTIIADSGVSFSTVGNVAIVTLNGRALSLVSSVTMTNTVINVPAP
;
A
#
# COMPACT_ATOMS: atom_id res chain seq x y z
N MET A 1 8.10 5.06 -13.18
CA MET A 1 6.90 5.36 -12.37
C MET A 1 6.94 6.73 -11.75
N ARG A 2 8.10 7.21 -11.31
CA ARG A 2 8.26 8.62 -10.96
C ARG A 2 7.91 9.48 -12.17
N ASP A 3 7.32 10.65 -11.93
CA ASP A 3 7.04 11.65 -12.97
C ASP A 3 5.99 11.24 -14.00
N LEU A 4 5.16 10.22 -13.73
CA LEU A 4 3.99 9.97 -14.55
C LEU A 4 2.99 11.13 -14.39
N PRO A 5 2.29 11.52 -15.48
CA PRO A 5 1.22 12.50 -15.36
C PRO A 5 0.16 12.04 -14.36
N SER A 6 -0.28 12.95 -13.48
CA SER A 6 -1.25 12.64 -12.44
C SER A 6 -2.68 12.85 -12.92
N ASP A 7 -3.55 11.89 -12.61
CA ASP A 7 -5.00 12.01 -12.80
C ASP A 7 -5.69 12.69 -11.61
N GLY A 8 -5.01 12.75 -10.45
CA GLY A 8 -5.57 13.39 -9.27
C GLY A 8 -4.58 13.45 -8.11
N VAL A 9 -4.99 14.15 -7.05
CA VAL A 9 -4.22 14.32 -5.82
C VAL A 9 -4.80 13.42 -4.74
N LEU A 10 -3.93 12.66 -4.06
CA LEU A 10 -4.32 11.83 -2.91
C LEU A 10 -4.54 12.69 -1.67
N ALA A 11 -5.55 12.36 -0.90
CA ALA A 11 -5.69 12.84 0.47
C ALA A 11 -4.55 12.30 1.35
N GLY A 12 -4.27 12.98 2.44
CA GLY A 12 -3.27 12.53 3.41
C GLY A 12 -3.66 11.25 4.17
N ASN A 13 -4.94 10.98 4.29
CA ASN A 13 -5.46 9.72 4.83
C ASN A 13 -6.49 9.14 3.86
N LEU A 14 -6.23 7.93 3.38
CA LEU A 14 -7.08 7.25 2.39
C LEU A 14 -8.10 6.31 3.02
N ALA A 15 -8.16 6.21 4.34
CA ALA A 15 -9.09 5.33 5.03
C ALA A 15 -10.56 5.67 4.68
N GLY A 16 -11.34 4.63 4.44
CA GLY A 16 -12.76 4.77 4.12
C GLY A 16 -13.05 5.31 2.72
N THR A 17 -12.05 5.44 1.86
CA THR A 17 -12.23 5.93 0.49
C THR A 17 -12.23 4.81 -0.53
N THR A 18 -12.81 5.08 -1.70
CA THR A 18 -12.74 4.23 -2.89
C THR A 18 -12.04 5.00 -3.99
N ILE A 19 -11.00 4.40 -4.56
CA ILE A 19 -10.21 5.00 -5.64
C ILE A 19 -10.39 4.19 -6.92
N ASN A 20 -10.65 4.87 -8.01
CA ASN A 20 -10.76 4.29 -9.35
C ASN A 20 -9.37 4.22 -10.02
N PRO A 21 -9.24 3.47 -11.13
CA PRO A 21 -7.96 3.36 -11.83
C PRO A 21 -7.37 4.71 -12.23
N GLY A 22 -6.07 4.82 -12.18
CA GLY A 22 -5.36 6.02 -12.59
C GLY A 22 -4.03 6.21 -11.87
N VAL A 23 -3.41 7.35 -12.11
CA VAL A 23 -2.17 7.79 -11.48
C VAL A 23 -2.49 8.93 -10.52
N TYR A 24 -2.12 8.76 -9.26
CA TYR A 24 -2.42 9.73 -8.20
C TYR A 24 -1.14 10.15 -7.48
N THR A 25 -1.08 11.41 -7.07
CA THR A 25 0.09 11.98 -6.41
C THR A 25 -0.26 12.62 -5.08
N ASN A 26 0.69 12.56 -4.15
CA ASN A 26 0.73 13.41 -2.97
C ASN A 26 2.19 13.78 -2.72
N ALA A 27 2.49 15.07 -2.65
CA ALA A 27 3.86 15.56 -2.47
C ALA A 27 4.43 15.31 -1.06
N SER A 28 3.59 14.89 -0.13
CA SER A 28 3.94 14.67 1.28
C SER A 28 3.74 13.21 1.66
N SER A 29 3.29 12.95 2.87
CA SER A 29 3.02 11.61 3.41
C SER A 29 1.56 11.21 3.22
N VAL A 30 1.35 9.92 3.01
CA VAL A 30 0.03 9.32 2.91
C VAL A 30 -0.09 8.22 3.96
N LYS A 31 -1.27 8.10 4.55
CA LYS A 31 -1.58 7.03 5.49
C LYS A 31 -2.92 6.38 5.18
N ILE A 32 -3.11 5.18 5.72
CA ILE A 32 -4.38 4.46 5.75
C ILE A 32 -4.62 4.06 7.21
N GLU A 33 -5.34 4.88 7.94
CA GLU A 33 -5.61 4.67 9.36
C GLU A 33 -7.07 4.95 9.71
N GLY A 34 -7.71 4.02 10.42
CA GLY A 34 -9.08 4.16 10.87
C GLY A 34 -10.14 3.57 9.94
N GLY A 35 -9.72 2.92 8.87
CA GLY A 35 -10.60 2.25 7.92
C GLY A 35 -9.82 1.69 6.75
N ASP A 36 -10.50 0.92 5.91
CA ASP A 36 -9.90 0.29 4.73
C ASP A 36 -9.88 1.24 3.54
N LEU A 37 -8.96 1.01 2.61
CA LEU A 37 -8.95 1.62 1.29
C LEU A 37 -9.49 0.61 0.27
N THR A 38 -10.45 1.02 -0.55
CA THR A 38 -10.97 0.21 -1.65
C THR A 38 -10.42 0.70 -2.98
N LEU A 39 -9.90 -0.21 -3.79
CA LEU A 39 -9.49 0.04 -5.17
C LEU A 39 -10.49 -0.65 -6.09
N ASP A 40 -11.30 0.14 -6.79
CA ASP A 40 -12.35 -0.38 -7.67
C ASP A 40 -11.95 -0.21 -9.13
N ALA A 41 -11.73 -1.33 -9.81
CA ALA A 41 -11.34 -1.34 -11.23
C ALA A 41 -12.51 -1.12 -12.20
N LEU A 42 -13.72 -0.91 -11.69
CA LEU A 42 -14.92 -0.63 -12.51
C LEU A 42 -15.20 -1.69 -13.58
N GLY A 43 -14.87 -2.94 -13.29
CA GLY A 43 -15.07 -4.08 -14.19
C GLY A 43 -13.92 -4.37 -15.15
N ASP A 44 -12.83 -3.58 -15.11
CA ASP A 44 -11.66 -3.79 -15.97
C ASP A 44 -10.54 -4.51 -15.20
N ALA A 45 -10.37 -5.81 -15.48
CA ALA A 45 -9.32 -6.61 -14.86
C ALA A 45 -7.88 -6.19 -15.23
N ASN A 46 -7.71 -5.34 -16.24
CA ASN A 46 -6.41 -4.80 -16.65
C ASN A 46 -6.16 -3.38 -16.14
N ALA A 47 -7.09 -2.83 -15.37
CA ALA A 47 -6.96 -1.50 -14.80
C ALA A 47 -5.73 -1.39 -13.90
N VAL A 48 -5.03 -0.25 -13.98
CA VAL A 48 -3.79 0.02 -13.26
C VAL A 48 -4.00 1.15 -12.28
N PHE A 49 -3.47 0.98 -11.08
CA PHE A 49 -3.44 1.98 -10.01
C PHE A 49 -1.99 2.32 -9.70
N VAL A 50 -1.63 3.58 -9.79
CA VAL A 50 -0.27 4.06 -9.46
C VAL A 50 -0.39 5.19 -8.44
N PHE A 51 0.31 5.03 -7.32
CA PHE A 51 0.34 6.01 -6.24
C PHE A 51 1.77 6.55 -6.10
N GLN A 52 1.96 7.81 -6.41
CA GLN A 52 3.24 8.52 -6.31
C GLN A 52 3.23 9.37 -5.04
N ILE A 53 3.93 8.91 -4.01
CA ILE A 53 3.95 9.52 -2.68
C ILE A 53 5.32 10.15 -2.45
N GLY A 54 5.35 11.44 -2.17
CA GLY A 54 6.59 12.20 -2.08
C GLY A 54 7.41 11.92 -0.82
N SER A 55 6.78 11.46 0.26
CA SER A 55 7.45 11.13 1.51
C SER A 55 7.08 9.71 1.97
N THR A 56 6.43 9.54 3.11
CA THR A 56 6.16 8.22 3.69
C THR A 56 4.79 7.66 3.33
N LEU A 57 4.70 6.32 3.29
CA LEU A 57 3.43 5.59 3.33
C LEU A 57 3.34 4.84 4.66
N THR A 58 2.24 5.04 5.39
CA THR A 58 1.97 4.31 6.63
C THR A 58 0.59 3.67 6.53
N VAL A 59 0.52 2.35 6.67
CA VAL A 59 -0.72 1.60 6.66
C VAL A 59 -0.94 1.00 8.04
N GLY A 60 -2.05 1.36 8.67
CA GLY A 60 -2.35 1.01 10.04
C GLY A 60 -1.50 1.73 11.07
N GLY A 61 -2.06 1.99 12.24
CA GLY A 61 -1.34 2.54 13.39
C GLY A 61 -0.74 1.45 14.28
N PRO A 62 0.33 1.75 15.02
CA PRO A 62 0.84 0.83 16.03
C PRO A 62 -0.25 0.48 17.04
N GLY A 63 -0.48 -0.81 17.28
CA GLY A 63 -1.50 -1.26 18.21
C GLY A 63 -2.94 -1.00 17.77
N ALA A 64 -3.17 -0.78 16.47
CA ALA A 64 -4.52 -0.62 15.93
C ALA A 64 -5.38 -1.86 16.27
N ALA A 65 -6.57 -1.62 16.82
CA ALA A 65 -7.46 -2.70 17.26
C ALA A 65 -8.08 -3.48 16.09
N PHE A 66 -8.10 -2.86 14.89
CA PHE A 66 -8.68 -3.43 13.69
C PHE A 66 -7.68 -3.36 12.55
N PRO A 67 -7.63 -4.39 11.69
CA PRO A 67 -6.80 -4.32 10.49
C PRO A 67 -7.28 -3.19 9.58
N GLN A 68 -6.34 -2.44 9.01
CA GLN A 68 -6.61 -1.55 7.90
C GLN A 68 -6.06 -2.21 6.64
N SER A 69 -6.94 -2.62 5.77
CA SER A 69 -6.59 -3.38 4.57
C SER A 69 -6.82 -2.59 3.30
N ILE A 70 -6.17 -3.02 2.22
CA ILE A 70 -6.52 -2.63 0.87
C ILE A 70 -7.52 -3.66 0.35
N ILE A 71 -8.67 -3.21 -0.11
CA ILE A 71 -9.72 -4.07 -0.66
C ILE A 71 -9.74 -3.89 -2.18
N LEU A 72 -9.62 -4.98 -2.91
CA LEU A 72 -9.72 -4.99 -4.37
C LEU A 72 -11.16 -5.28 -4.78
N ALA A 73 -11.73 -4.39 -5.58
CA ALA A 73 -13.11 -4.48 -6.06
C ALA A 73 -13.18 -4.30 -7.58
N GLY A 74 -14.32 -4.69 -8.18
CA GLY A 74 -14.57 -4.47 -9.61
C GLY A 74 -13.59 -5.17 -10.54
N GLY A 75 -12.95 -6.26 -10.11
CA GLY A 75 -11.95 -6.97 -10.90
C GLY A 75 -10.52 -6.46 -10.74
N ALA A 76 -10.26 -5.54 -9.80
CA ALA A 76 -8.91 -5.05 -9.52
C ALA A 76 -7.96 -6.20 -9.13
N GLN A 77 -6.72 -6.12 -9.61
CA GLN A 77 -5.72 -7.15 -9.37
C GLN A 77 -4.47 -6.55 -8.72
N ALA A 78 -3.93 -7.25 -7.72
CA ALA A 78 -2.73 -6.80 -6.99
C ALA A 78 -1.53 -6.55 -7.91
N LYS A 79 -1.36 -7.34 -8.95
CA LYS A 79 -0.26 -7.18 -9.93
C LYS A 79 -0.28 -5.84 -10.68
N ASN A 80 -1.42 -5.15 -10.68
CA ASN A 80 -1.63 -3.87 -11.36
C ASN A 80 -1.70 -2.69 -10.40
N VAL A 81 -1.32 -2.87 -9.15
CA VAL A 81 -1.28 -1.82 -8.13
C VAL A 81 0.18 -1.52 -7.76
N PHE A 82 0.55 -0.23 -7.82
CA PHE A 82 1.92 0.21 -7.59
C PHE A 82 1.97 1.39 -6.62
N TRP A 83 2.79 1.25 -5.58
CA TRP A 83 3.04 2.28 -4.56
C TRP A 83 4.48 2.76 -4.69
N GLN A 84 4.68 3.91 -5.30
CA GLN A 84 6.00 4.55 -5.34
C GLN A 84 6.10 5.51 -4.16
N VAL A 85 7.03 5.23 -3.26
CA VAL A 85 7.18 5.92 -1.97
C VAL A 85 8.53 6.64 -1.92
N GLY A 86 8.51 7.94 -1.73
CA GLY A 86 9.70 8.79 -1.80
C GLY A 86 10.70 8.57 -0.67
N THR A 87 10.26 8.08 0.48
CA THR A 87 11.12 7.72 1.60
C THR A 87 10.82 6.29 2.07
N ALA A 88 10.18 6.10 3.21
CA ALA A 88 9.94 4.78 3.79
C ALA A 88 8.46 4.40 3.77
N ALA A 89 8.18 3.11 3.58
CA ALA A 89 6.87 2.53 3.76
C ALA A 89 6.82 1.68 5.03
N THR A 90 5.80 1.90 5.86
CA THR A 90 5.57 1.12 7.08
C THR A 90 4.18 0.52 7.03
N ILE A 91 4.11 -0.81 7.05
CA ILE A 91 2.87 -1.57 7.00
C ILE A 91 2.72 -2.27 8.36
N ASN A 92 1.88 -1.70 9.22
CA ASN A 92 1.67 -2.23 10.57
C ASN A 92 0.66 -3.37 10.55
N ALA A 93 0.89 -4.39 11.38
CA ALA A 93 0.04 -5.57 11.36
C ALA A 93 -1.34 -5.33 11.98
N GLY A 94 -1.46 -4.39 12.91
CA GLY A 94 -2.71 -4.18 13.62
C GLY A 94 -3.31 -5.48 14.15
N GLY A 95 -4.48 -5.83 13.68
CA GLY A 95 -5.16 -7.11 13.93
C GLY A 95 -4.98 -8.14 12.81
N GLY A 96 -4.00 -7.97 11.93
CA GLY A 96 -3.78 -8.81 10.74
C GLY A 96 -4.31 -8.13 9.47
N GLU A 97 -3.50 -7.29 8.84
CA GLU A 97 -3.94 -6.56 7.64
C GLU A 97 -3.46 -7.20 6.35
N THR A 98 -4.15 -6.89 5.26
CA THR A 98 -3.76 -7.29 3.91
C THR A 98 -3.41 -6.06 3.10
N MET A 99 -2.17 -5.99 2.62
CA MET A 99 -1.67 -4.98 1.70
C MET A 99 -1.66 -5.56 0.28
N GLU A 100 -2.03 -4.75 -0.69
CA GLU A 100 -2.12 -5.16 -2.08
C GLU A 100 -1.20 -4.32 -2.95
N GLY A 101 -0.43 -4.98 -3.81
CA GLY A 101 0.37 -4.34 -4.83
C GLY A 101 1.87 -4.37 -4.60
N THR A 102 2.60 -3.76 -5.53
CA THR A 102 4.05 -3.62 -5.46
C THR A 102 4.41 -2.31 -4.78
N ILE A 103 5.18 -2.39 -3.70
CA ILE A 103 5.70 -1.24 -2.97
C ILE A 103 7.14 -1.02 -3.41
N ILE A 104 7.44 0.18 -3.89
CA ILE A 104 8.79 0.61 -4.25
C ILE A 104 9.12 1.82 -3.39
N ALA A 105 9.92 1.62 -2.36
CA ALA A 105 10.32 2.67 -1.43
C ALA A 105 11.79 3.02 -1.57
N ASP A 106 12.11 4.31 -1.51
CA ASP A 106 13.49 4.75 -1.59
C ASP A 106 14.30 4.26 -0.39
N SER A 107 13.81 4.47 0.82
CA SER A 107 14.58 4.32 2.06
C SER A 107 14.15 3.15 2.95
N GLY A 108 13.39 2.22 2.45
CA GLY A 108 13.04 1.00 3.18
C GLY A 108 11.57 0.67 3.24
N VAL A 109 11.28 -0.60 3.44
CA VAL A 109 9.94 -1.11 3.69
C VAL A 109 9.96 -1.94 4.97
N SER A 110 9.09 -1.61 5.91
CA SER A 110 8.96 -2.35 7.18
C SER A 110 7.56 -2.91 7.31
N PHE A 111 7.48 -4.20 7.62
CA PHE A 111 6.22 -4.89 7.88
C PHE A 111 6.13 -5.25 9.36
N SER A 112 5.05 -4.79 10.00
CA SER A 112 4.77 -5.05 11.41
C SER A 112 5.78 -4.41 12.36
N THR A 113 5.61 -4.66 13.63
CA THR A 113 6.49 -4.22 14.72
C THR A 113 6.90 -5.40 15.59
N VAL A 114 8.08 -5.31 16.16
CA VAL A 114 8.57 -6.33 17.10
C VAL A 114 7.55 -6.49 18.25
N GLY A 115 7.20 -7.75 18.53
CA GLY A 115 6.23 -8.10 19.56
C GLY A 115 4.77 -8.22 19.07
N ASN A 116 4.48 -7.81 17.86
CA ASN A 116 3.17 -8.04 17.28
C ASN A 116 3.05 -9.50 16.80
N VAL A 117 1.99 -10.20 17.24
CA VAL A 117 1.74 -11.61 16.87
C VAL A 117 0.82 -11.76 15.65
N ALA A 118 0.17 -10.70 15.23
CA ALA A 118 -0.70 -10.73 14.05
C ALA A 118 0.14 -10.80 12.76
N ILE A 119 -0.38 -11.48 11.75
CA ILE A 119 0.29 -11.65 10.47
C ILE A 119 -0.14 -10.54 9.50
N VAL A 120 0.84 -9.84 8.93
CA VAL A 120 0.64 -8.98 7.77
C VAL A 120 0.74 -9.82 6.51
N THR A 121 -0.22 -9.69 5.60
CA THR A 121 -0.16 -10.31 4.29
C THR A 121 0.06 -9.24 3.23
N LEU A 122 1.09 -9.41 2.41
CA LEU A 122 1.28 -8.62 1.20
C LEU A 122 1.01 -9.51 -0.01
N ASN A 123 0.01 -9.16 -0.79
CA ASN A 123 -0.19 -9.74 -2.12
C ASN A 123 0.48 -8.83 -3.14
N GLY A 124 1.75 -9.06 -3.40
CA GLY A 124 2.55 -8.15 -4.21
C GLY A 124 4.05 -8.36 -4.03
N ARG A 125 4.78 -7.25 -4.07
CA ARG A 125 6.23 -7.22 -3.90
C ARG A 125 6.64 -6.04 -3.05
N ALA A 126 7.73 -6.17 -2.32
CA ALA A 126 8.32 -5.08 -1.55
C ALA A 126 9.77 -4.87 -2.00
N LEU A 127 10.07 -3.68 -2.50
CA LEU A 127 11.36 -3.30 -3.03
C LEU A 127 11.85 -2.04 -2.31
N SER A 128 13.08 -2.09 -1.80
CA SER A 128 13.77 -0.92 -1.25
C SER A 128 14.98 -0.59 -2.10
N LEU A 129 15.16 0.69 -2.45
CA LEU A 129 16.22 1.10 -3.36
C LEU A 129 17.57 1.27 -2.66
N VAL A 130 17.59 1.84 -1.47
CA VAL A 130 18.86 2.18 -0.77
C VAL A 130 18.95 1.65 0.66
N SER A 131 17.95 0.95 1.15
CA SER A 131 17.94 0.39 2.50
C SER A 131 17.40 -1.04 2.49
N SER A 132 16.75 -1.47 3.57
CA SER A 132 16.32 -2.84 3.74
C SER A 132 14.81 -3.02 3.64
N VAL A 133 14.38 -4.25 3.41
CA VAL A 133 13.02 -4.71 3.66
C VAL A 133 13.07 -5.52 4.96
N THR A 134 12.33 -5.05 5.96
CA THR A 134 12.29 -5.66 7.30
C THR A 134 10.92 -6.28 7.53
N MET A 135 10.87 -7.53 7.93
CA MET A 135 9.62 -8.27 8.09
C MET A 135 9.54 -8.92 9.46
N THR A 136 8.38 -8.76 10.12
CA THR A 136 8.02 -9.46 11.35
C THR A 136 6.63 -10.05 11.15
N ASN A 137 6.47 -11.37 11.33
CA ASN A 137 5.20 -12.06 11.11
C ASN A 137 4.52 -11.65 9.78
N THR A 138 5.26 -11.77 8.69
CA THR A 138 4.82 -11.30 7.37
C THR A 138 4.77 -12.44 6.38
N VAL A 139 3.70 -12.49 5.59
CA VAL A 139 3.55 -13.39 4.44
C VAL A 139 3.51 -12.54 3.17
N ILE A 140 4.32 -12.88 2.18
CA ILE A 140 4.32 -12.25 0.87
C ILE A 140 3.90 -13.28 -0.19
N ASN A 141 2.79 -13.00 -0.85
CA ASN A 141 2.27 -13.77 -1.97
C ASN A 141 2.55 -12.98 -3.25
N VAL A 142 3.47 -13.47 -4.08
CA VAL A 142 3.79 -12.82 -5.35
C VAL A 142 2.74 -13.21 -6.38
N PRO A 143 1.98 -12.25 -6.94
CA PRO A 143 0.99 -12.55 -7.96
C PRO A 143 1.64 -13.11 -9.23
N ALA A 144 0.94 -14.02 -9.90
CA ALA A 144 1.32 -14.48 -11.22
C ALA A 144 1.27 -13.32 -12.24
N PRO A 145 2.10 -13.38 -13.27
CA PRO A 145 2.14 -12.36 -14.32
C PRO A 145 0.80 -12.20 -15.05
#